data_aa87e2ade012ada1a204e1e39e4480e1
#
_entry.id   aa87e2ade012ada1a204e1e39e4480e1
#
_cell.length_a   1.000
_cell.length_b   1.000
_cell.length_c   1.000
_cell.angle_alpha   90.00
_cell.angle_beta   90.00
_cell.angle_gamma   90.00
#
_symmetry.space_group_name_H-M   'P 1'
#
loop_
_entity.id
_entity.type
_entity.pdbx_description
1 polymer ?
#
loop_
_entity_poly.entity_id
_entity_poly.type
_entity_poly.pdbx_seq_one_letter_code
_entity_poly.pdbx_strand_id
1 'polypeptide(L)'
;MSKGEYQDESSLDFAFNNPLAAPIYKWYQFHKRLDLVRWWIKYEIGKTDEAVLKKRISQIGNSLGISTKWLNKTIEHAITEFSVNGLGVDYYGYHNINHELEATYFTLLAAYGQKKVDTTNQFDLTDIKYLFTSALYHDFDPLKRFEKPNEDAVESAIRNDKKIKESIDEAGLNIDIVIAIIHRTAYPFQGEIAEHARQRMHQLFTNAGISPTDIEKRKHYEDLGWFLSVSERVAGYALGDFEHALELARRNAHGLGWHPSRINKESVKFFSLLNKEKTMLNRVLDGIPENYKENYQNNINRFKESFLKEIEIKNAVRKREINLVFKSEENKNIDSTTVKDLLSLYNELNNPIGIKNEKKFTKSIRHPKTILVSLRLNEDDGNVIGFAKGGPLEYYKLRRGTIEENFGKKNTIFLERINVKTGYWGESGGHNLRMKFLEEAISKGYKFVTGYVHRDVLIRRINNGEPIRIIQRYDPDKLDYYRLYLNKL
;
A
#
# COMPACT_ATOMS: atom_id res chain seq x y z
N MET A 1 -31.13 5.74 24.31
CA MET A 1 -30.28 5.79 23.12
C MET A 1 -29.79 4.40 22.87
N SER A 2 -30.17 3.80 21.77
CA SER A 2 -29.90 2.41 21.46
C SER A 2 -28.39 2.18 21.27
N LYS A 3 -27.84 1.20 21.97
CA LYS A 3 -26.44 0.79 21.90
C LYS A 3 -25.94 0.36 20.52
N GLY A 4 -26.85 0.26 19.53
CA GLY A 4 -26.57 -0.34 18.23
C GLY A 4 -26.00 0.61 17.16
N GLU A 5 -26.34 1.89 17.19
CA GLU A 5 -25.97 2.78 16.10
C GLU A 5 -24.52 3.28 16.14
N TYR A 6 -23.98 3.47 17.36
CA TYR A 6 -22.59 3.97 17.48
C TYR A 6 -21.55 2.84 17.27
N GLN A 7 -21.90 1.61 17.61
CA GLN A 7 -21.04 0.45 17.37
C GLN A 7 -20.85 0.14 15.90
N ASP A 8 -21.89 0.36 15.10
CA ASP A 8 -21.84 0.11 13.65
C ASP A 8 -20.96 1.14 12.91
N GLU A 9 -20.98 2.42 13.34
CA GLU A 9 -20.22 3.50 12.70
C GLU A 9 -18.70 3.38 12.95
N SER A 10 -18.30 3.05 14.17
CA SER A 10 -16.88 2.94 14.54
C SER A 10 -16.20 1.68 13.98
N SER A 11 -16.96 0.60 13.85
CA SER A 11 -16.44 -0.62 13.22
C SER A 11 -16.25 -0.46 11.72
N LEU A 12 -17.09 0.38 11.09
CA LEU A 12 -16.93 0.78 9.71
C LEU A 12 -15.69 1.65 9.53
N ASP A 13 -15.53 2.66 10.40
CA ASP A 13 -14.37 3.53 10.39
C ASP A 13 -13.08 2.73 10.52
N PHE A 14 -13.04 1.75 11.41
CA PHE A 14 -11.89 0.88 11.56
C PHE A 14 -11.64 0.02 10.31
N ALA A 15 -12.67 -0.63 9.78
CA ALA A 15 -12.55 -1.49 8.60
C ALA A 15 -12.20 -0.69 7.34
N PHE A 16 -12.77 0.50 7.19
CA PHE A 16 -12.54 1.36 6.04
C PHE A 16 -11.21 2.10 6.07
N ASN A 17 -10.72 2.41 7.24
CA ASN A 17 -9.52 3.21 7.41
C ASN A 17 -8.26 2.38 7.59
N ASN A 18 -8.40 1.08 7.59
CA ASN A 18 -7.29 0.16 7.68
C ASN A 18 -7.32 -0.84 6.53
N PRO A 19 -6.47 -0.65 5.51
CA PRO A 19 -6.41 -1.56 4.37
C PRO A 19 -6.12 -3.01 4.76
N LEU A 20 -5.54 -3.23 5.94
CA LEU A 20 -5.22 -4.57 6.44
C LEU A 20 -6.38 -5.23 7.20
N ALA A 21 -7.50 -4.54 7.38
CA ALA A 21 -8.72 -5.11 7.94
C ALA A 21 -9.66 -5.73 6.88
N ALA A 22 -9.17 -5.92 5.67
CA ALA A 22 -9.96 -6.42 4.54
C ALA A 22 -10.73 -7.72 4.79
N PRO A 23 -10.23 -8.73 5.54
CA PRO A 23 -11.01 -9.92 5.83
C PRO A 23 -12.29 -9.62 6.61
N ILE A 24 -12.17 -8.68 7.58
CA ILE A 24 -13.32 -8.23 8.37
C ILE A 24 -14.26 -7.41 7.51
N TYR A 25 -13.69 -6.56 6.69
CA TYR A 25 -14.38 -5.70 5.76
C TYR A 25 -15.23 -6.50 4.75
N LYS A 26 -14.65 -7.53 4.10
CA LYS A 26 -15.40 -8.45 3.22
C LYS A 26 -16.55 -9.14 3.97
N TRP A 27 -16.28 -9.62 5.19
CA TRP A 27 -17.33 -10.27 6.00
C TRP A 27 -18.45 -9.30 6.38
N TYR A 28 -18.10 -8.05 6.74
CA TYR A 28 -19.04 -7.01 7.09
C TYR A 28 -19.89 -6.55 5.91
N GLN A 29 -19.30 -6.44 4.71
CA GLN A 29 -20.00 -6.11 3.47
C GLN A 29 -21.06 -7.15 3.11
N PHE A 30 -20.74 -8.44 3.25
CA PHE A 30 -21.67 -9.50 2.93
C PHE A 30 -22.95 -9.48 3.81
N HIS A 31 -22.87 -8.87 4.97
CA HIS A 31 -23.93 -9.08 5.98
C HIS A 31 -24.75 -7.83 6.36
N LYS A 32 -24.41 -6.62 5.94
CA LYS A 32 -25.12 -5.48 6.55
C LYS A 32 -25.59 -4.27 5.72
N ARG A 33 -25.10 -3.92 4.53
CA ARG A 33 -25.70 -2.79 3.76
C ARG A 33 -25.35 -2.80 2.27
N LEU A 34 -26.37 -2.98 1.44
CA LEU A 34 -26.31 -2.81 -0.01
C LEU A 34 -25.78 -1.44 -0.47
N ASP A 35 -25.98 -0.39 0.31
CA ASP A 35 -25.52 0.96 -0.02
C ASP A 35 -24.00 1.12 0.14
N LEU A 36 -23.41 0.46 1.11
CA LEU A 36 -21.96 0.43 1.31
C LEU A 36 -21.26 -0.42 0.24
N VAL A 37 -21.89 -1.54 -0.13
CA VAL A 37 -21.42 -2.37 -1.24
C VAL A 37 -21.48 -1.59 -2.56
N ARG A 38 -22.56 -0.87 -2.82
CA ARG A 38 -22.69 0.01 -4.00
C ARG A 38 -21.68 1.14 -3.99
N TRP A 39 -21.43 1.74 -2.84
CA TRP A 39 -20.45 2.81 -2.71
C TRP A 39 -19.04 2.28 -2.87
N TRP A 40 -18.71 1.13 -2.29
CA TRP A 40 -17.43 0.45 -2.45
C TRP A 40 -17.21 0.05 -3.92
N ILE A 41 -18.21 -0.57 -4.57
CA ILE A 41 -18.16 -0.89 -6.01
C ILE A 41 -17.90 0.39 -6.82
N LYS A 42 -18.60 1.48 -6.54
CA LYS A 42 -18.40 2.75 -7.23
C LYS A 42 -17.01 3.36 -6.97
N TYR A 43 -16.47 3.12 -5.81
CA TYR A 43 -15.14 3.55 -5.41
C TYR A 43 -14.05 2.71 -6.09
N GLU A 44 -14.14 1.39 -6.05
CA GLU A 44 -13.25 0.46 -6.76
C GLU A 44 -13.31 0.64 -8.28
N ILE A 45 -14.48 0.96 -8.84
CA ILE A 45 -14.65 1.31 -10.27
C ILE A 45 -13.92 2.59 -10.64
N GLY A 46 -13.69 3.50 -9.71
CA GLY A 46 -12.90 4.73 -9.92
C GLY A 46 -11.39 4.54 -9.84
N LYS A 47 -10.94 3.41 -9.34
CA LYS A 47 -9.54 2.97 -9.32
C LYS A 47 -9.44 1.71 -10.14
N THR A 48 -8.36 1.51 -10.82
CA THR A 48 -8.11 0.39 -11.73
C THR A 48 -8.76 -0.93 -11.26
N ASP A 49 -9.99 -1.17 -11.69
CA ASP A 49 -10.78 -2.37 -11.42
C ASP A 49 -10.12 -3.54 -12.15
N GLU A 50 -9.99 -4.68 -11.51
CA GLU A 50 -9.48 -5.93 -12.09
C GLU A 50 -10.11 -6.21 -13.46
N ALA A 51 -11.43 -6.00 -13.61
CA ALA A 51 -12.14 -6.19 -14.86
C ALA A 51 -11.72 -5.20 -15.96
N VAL A 52 -11.44 -3.94 -15.59
CA VAL A 52 -10.97 -2.92 -16.52
C VAL A 52 -9.54 -3.22 -16.95
N LEU A 53 -8.66 -3.57 -16.03
CA LEU A 53 -7.28 -3.94 -16.34
C LEU A 53 -7.23 -5.20 -17.21
N LYS A 54 -7.96 -6.25 -16.84
CA LYS A 54 -8.09 -7.46 -17.66
C LYS A 54 -8.52 -7.13 -19.09
N LYS A 55 -9.55 -6.29 -19.26
CA LYS A 55 -10.02 -5.85 -20.59
C LYS A 55 -8.92 -5.10 -21.35
N ARG A 56 -8.22 -4.17 -20.72
CA ARG A 56 -7.13 -3.40 -21.33
C ARG A 56 -5.95 -4.28 -21.73
N ILE A 57 -5.55 -5.21 -20.85
CA ILE A 57 -4.50 -6.20 -21.14
C ILE A 57 -4.90 -7.06 -22.34
N SER A 58 -6.15 -7.55 -22.37
CA SER A 58 -6.67 -8.35 -23.47
C SER A 58 -6.65 -7.60 -24.81
N GLN A 59 -7.02 -6.33 -24.79
CA GLN A 59 -7.03 -5.48 -25.99
C GLN A 59 -5.61 -5.26 -26.53
N ILE A 60 -4.67 -4.90 -25.66
CA ILE A 60 -3.26 -4.66 -26.05
C ILE A 60 -2.60 -5.98 -26.45
N GLY A 61 -2.78 -7.04 -25.69
CA GLY A 61 -2.22 -8.35 -26.02
C GLY A 61 -2.68 -8.87 -27.37
N ASN A 62 -3.97 -8.71 -27.68
CA ASN A 62 -4.51 -9.04 -29.00
C ASN A 62 -3.87 -8.19 -30.13
N SER A 63 -3.68 -6.88 -29.89
CA SER A 63 -3.00 -5.98 -30.84
C SER A 63 -1.52 -6.34 -31.04
N LEU A 64 -0.90 -7.00 -30.08
CA LEU A 64 0.45 -7.53 -30.13
C LEU A 64 0.53 -8.95 -30.72
N GLY A 65 -0.62 -9.59 -31.03
CA GLY A 65 -0.71 -10.93 -31.61
C GLY A 65 -0.84 -12.07 -30.61
N ILE A 66 -1.05 -11.78 -29.31
CA ILE A 66 -1.27 -12.83 -28.31
C ILE A 66 -2.70 -13.37 -28.44
N SER A 67 -2.86 -14.70 -28.32
CA SER A 67 -4.17 -15.34 -28.25
C SER A 67 -4.99 -14.83 -27.06
N THR A 68 -6.10 -14.18 -27.32
CA THR A 68 -7.00 -13.64 -26.30
C THR A 68 -7.51 -14.74 -25.35
N LYS A 69 -7.73 -15.97 -25.88
CA LYS A 69 -8.19 -17.11 -25.09
C LYS A 69 -7.13 -17.53 -24.05
N TRP A 70 -5.89 -17.70 -24.48
CA TRP A 70 -4.76 -18.05 -23.60
C TRP A 70 -4.51 -16.96 -22.57
N LEU A 71 -4.43 -15.70 -23.00
CA LEU A 71 -4.20 -14.54 -22.15
C LEU A 71 -5.27 -14.42 -21.03
N ASN A 72 -6.56 -14.49 -21.39
CA ASN A 72 -7.64 -14.41 -20.42
C ASN A 72 -7.63 -15.58 -19.43
N LYS A 73 -7.37 -16.81 -19.88
CA LYS A 73 -7.23 -17.99 -19.04
C LYS A 73 -6.12 -17.81 -18.00
N THR A 74 -4.97 -17.26 -18.43
CA THR A 74 -3.79 -17.03 -17.57
C THR A 74 -4.06 -15.94 -16.53
N ILE A 75 -4.68 -14.82 -16.93
CA ILE A 75 -5.07 -13.75 -16.00
C ILE A 75 -6.11 -14.23 -14.98
N GLU A 76 -7.12 -14.98 -15.43
CA GLU A 76 -8.14 -15.53 -14.53
C GLU A 76 -7.56 -16.47 -13.50
N HIS A 77 -6.56 -17.25 -13.87
CA HIS A 77 -5.85 -18.09 -12.92
C HIS A 77 -5.17 -17.24 -11.83
N ALA A 78 -4.38 -16.22 -12.21
CA ALA A 78 -3.73 -15.34 -11.26
C ALA A 78 -4.74 -14.66 -10.32
N ILE A 79 -5.83 -14.10 -10.86
CA ILE A 79 -6.92 -13.49 -10.06
C ILE A 79 -7.52 -14.52 -9.08
N THR A 80 -7.75 -15.74 -9.54
CA THR A 80 -8.35 -16.81 -8.72
C THR A 80 -7.45 -17.17 -7.55
N GLU A 81 -6.15 -17.36 -7.78
CA GLU A 81 -5.19 -17.72 -6.72
C GLU A 81 -5.10 -16.65 -5.63
N PHE A 82 -5.06 -15.35 -6.00
CA PHE A 82 -5.13 -14.28 -5.02
C PHE A 82 -6.49 -14.20 -4.30
N SER A 83 -7.55 -14.70 -4.91
CA SER A 83 -8.92 -14.67 -4.35
C SER A 83 -9.24 -15.88 -3.45
N VAL A 84 -8.59 -17.02 -3.65
CA VAL A 84 -8.88 -18.29 -2.94
C VAL A 84 -8.81 -18.12 -1.42
N ASN A 85 -7.84 -17.34 -0.94
CA ASN A 85 -7.70 -17.08 0.49
C ASN A 85 -8.77 -16.12 1.05
N GLY A 86 -9.60 -15.53 0.20
CA GLY A 86 -10.66 -14.60 0.58
C GLY A 86 -10.19 -13.30 1.22
N LEU A 87 -8.90 -12.95 1.05
CA LEU A 87 -8.23 -11.88 1.80
C LEU A 87 -8.37 -10.52 1.12
N GLY A 88 -8.54 -10.51 -0.22
CA GLY A 88 -8.69 -9.27 -0.99
C GLY A 88 -7.41 -8.44 -1.11
N VAL A 89 -7.52 -7.40 -1.93
CA VAL A 89 -6.40 -6.51 -2.30
C VAL A 89 -5.72 -5.90 -1.07
N ASP A 90 -6.50 -5.46 -0.09
CA ASP A 90 -5.96 -4.78 1.09
C ASP A 90 -5.12 -5.68 1.99
N TYR A 91 -5.37 -6.99 1.98
CA TYR A 91 -4.59 -7.96 2.73
C TYR A 91 -3.16 -8.10 2.21
N TYR A 92 -2.99 -8.06 0.89
CA TYR A 92 -1.68 -8.18 0.26
C TYR A 92 -0.87 -6.87 0.30
N GLY A 93 -1.50 -5.75 0.64
CA GLY A 93 -0.86 -4.44 0.66
C GLY A 93 -0.51 -3.95 -0.74
N TYR A 94 0.77 -3.61 -0.97
CA TYR A 94 1.25 -3.16 -2.29
C TYR A 94 1.30 -4.31 -3.30
N HIS A 95 1.88 -5.45 -2.92
CA HIS A 95 2.08 -6.62 -3.78
C HIS A 95 0.79 -7.47 -3.83
N ASN A 96 -0.16 -7.04 -4.61
CA ASN A 96 -1.49 -7.64 -4.75
C ASN A 96 -1.84 -7.83 -6.23
N ILE A 97 -2.96 -8.49 -6.52
CA ILE A 97 -3.36 -8.77 -7.91
C ILE A 97 -3.51 -7.49 -8.77
N ASN A 98 -3.91 -6.36 -8.21
CA ASN A 98 -4.00 -5.12 -8.98
C ASN A 98 -2.61 -4.63 -9.41
N HIS A 99 -1.59 -4.77 -8.53
CA HIS A 99 -0.20 -4.46 -8.89
C HIS A 99 0.29 -5.35 -10.04
N GLU A 100 0.03 -6.67 -9.97
CA GLU A 100 0.37 -7.60 -11.06
C GLU A 100 -0.29 -7.20 -12.38
N LEU A 101 -1.58 -6.86 -12.34
CA LEU A 101 -2.32 -6.44 -13.53
C LEU A 101 -1.87 -5.07 -14.05
N GLU A 102 -1.58 -4.11 -13.17
CA GLU A 102 -1.04 -2.80 -13.55
C GLU A 102 0.33 -2.91 -14.21
N ALA A 103 1.25 -3.69 -13.61
CA ALA A 103 2.55 -3.97 -14.17
C ALA A 103 2.46 -4.66 -15.53
N THR A 104 1.57 -5.66 -15.65
CA THR A 104 1.33 -6.39 -16.90
C THR A 104 0.77 -5.45 -17.98
N TYR A 105 -0.26 -4.67 -17.65
CA TYR A 105 -0.84 -3.70 -18.58
C TYR A 105 0.21 -2.72 -19.08
N PHE A 106 0.98 -2.14 -18.16
CA PHE A 106 1.95 -1.11 -18.48
C PHE A 106 3.13 -1.65 -19.30
N THR A 107 3.62 -2.84 -18.97
CA THR A 107 4.69 -3.51 -19.71
C THR A 107 4.26 -3.78 -21.16
N LEU A 108 3.05 -4.31 -21.38
CA LEU A 108 2.52 -4.54 -22.71
C LEU A 108 2.24 -3.23 -23.47
N LEU A 109 1.77 -2.20 -22.78
CA LEU A 109 1.54 -0.87 -23.37
C LEU A 109 2.85 -0.26 -23.85
N ALA A 110 3.91 -0.29 -23.03
CA ALA A 110 5.23 0.19 -23.41
C ALA A 110 5.81 -0.61 -24.59
N ALA A 111 5.66 -1.94 -24.59
CA ALA A 111 6.10 -2.80 -25.68
C ALA A 111 5.31 -2.52 -26.98
N TYR A 112 4.00 -2.27 -26.88
CA TYR A 112 3.17 -1.90 -28.04
C TYR A 112 3.59 -0.59 -28.67
N GLY A 113 3.91 0.41 -27.85
CA GLY A 113 4.38 1.70 -28.35
C GLY A 113 5.76 1.62 -28.99
N GLN A 114 6.66 0.79 -28.47
CA GLN A 114 7.96 0.55 -29.08
C GLN A 114 7.85 0.05 -30.53
N LYS A 115 6.87 -0.79 -30.81
CA LYS A 115 6.58 -1.27 -32.16
C LYS A 115 6.28 -0.16 -33.17
N LYS A 116 5.89 1.03 -32.68
CA LYS A 116 5.58 2.20 -33.52
C LYS A 116 6.75 3.17 -33.68
N VAL A 117 7.70 3.16 -32.76
CA VAL A 117 8.78 4.15 -32.67
C VAL A 117 10.09 3.63 -33.24
N ASP A 118 10.43 2.37 -32.99
CA ASP A 118 11.72 1.80 -33.42
C ASP A 118 11.51 0.48 -34.17
N THR A 119 11.95 0.45 -35.43
CA THR A 119 11.87 -0.73 -36.31
C THR A 119 13.04 -1.70 -36.09
N THR A 120 14.10 -1.29 -35.40
CA THR A 120 15.35 -2.05 -35.30
C THR A 120 15.44 -2.91 -34.01
N ASN A 121 14.72 -2.53 -32.94
CA ASN A 121 14.74 -3.22 -31.66
C ASN A 121 13.33 -3.71 -31.23
N GLN A 122 12.57 -4.23 -32.20
CA GLN A 122 11.21 -4.70 -31.93
C GLN A 122 11.21 -6.03 -31.17
N PHE A 123 10.32 -6.13 -30.19
CA PHE A 123 9.99 -7.40 -29.58
C PHE A 123 9.20 -8.28 -30.56
N ASP A 124 9.59 -9.52 -30.72
CA ASP A 124 8.82 -10.51 -31.45
C ASP A 124 7.63 -11.02 -30.62
N LEU A 125 6.80 -11.90 -31.19
CA LEU A 125 5.66 -12.46 -30.49
C LEU A 125 6.07 -13.33 -29.29
N THR A 126 7.20 -13.99 -29.36
CA THR A 126 7.73 -14.81 -28.27
C THR A 126 8.19 -13.93 -27.12
N ASP A 127 8.88 -12.84 -27.42
CA ASP A 127 9.27 -11.83 -26.43
C ASP A 127 8.07 -11.24 -25.71
N ILE A 128 7.03 -10.90 -26.46
CA ILE A 128 5.78 -10.34 -25.90
C ILE A 128 5.10 -11.36 -24.97
N LYS A 129 5.10 -12.64 -25.32
CA LYS A 129 4.57 -13.69 -24.44
C LYS A 129 5.42 -13.84 -23.18
N TYR A 130 6.75 -13.77 -23.29
CA TYR A 130 7.64 -13.77 -22.11
C TYR A 130 7.36 -12.56 -21.22
N LEU A 131 7.30 -11.36 -21.78
CA LEU A 131 6.99 -10.13 -21.03
C LEU A 131 5.63 -10.19 -20.35
N PHE A 132 4.59 -10.68 -21.03
CA PHE A 132 3.28 -10.86 -20.45
C PHE A 132 3.30 -11.80 -19.25
N THR A 133 3.87 -13.00 -19.45
CA THR A 133 3.87 -14.05 -18.42
C THR A 133 4.70 -13.62 -17.21
N SER A 134 5.89 -13.08 -17.47
CA SER A 134 6.78 -12.64 -16.39
C SER A 134 6.22 -11.43 -15.66
N ALA A 135 5.57 -10.48 -16.34
CA ALA A 135 4.93 -9.34 -15.69
C ALA A 135 3.74 -9.75 -14.81
N LEU A 136 2.92 -10.72 -15.27
CA LEU A 136 1.76 -11.20 -14.51
C LEU A 136 2.14 -11.95 -13.23
N TYR A 137 3.33 -12.52 -13.18
CA TYR A 137 3.77 -13.38 -12.08
C TYR A 137 5.03 -12.88 -11.36
N HIS A 138 5.46 -11.62 -11.57
CA HIS A 138 6.76 -11.15 -11.04
C HIS A 138 6.81 -11.06 -9.50
N ASP A 139 5.69 -10.79 -8.86
CA ASP A 139 5.53 -10.75 -7.40
C ASP A 139 4.48 -11.78 -6.91
N PHE A 140 4.28 -12.86 -7.66
CA PHE A 140 3.25 -13.86 -7.41
C PHE A 140 3.50 -14.66 -6.12
N ASP A 141 2.90 -14.21 -5.02
CA ASP A 141 2.88 -14.92 -3.73
C ASP A 141 1.47 -14.94 -3.13
N PRO A 142 0.50 -15.70 -3.71
CA PRO A 142 -0.88 -15.72 -3.26
C PRO A 142 -1.07 -16.26 -1.83
N LEU A 143 -0.10 -17.01 -1.32
CA LEU A 143 -0.08 -17.48 0.08
C LEU A 143 0.49 -16.45 1.04
N LYS A 144 1.02 -15.34 0.53
CA LYS A 144 1.67 -14.28 1.28
C LYS A 144 2.65 -14.80 2.34
N ARG A 145 3.60 -15.60 1.90
CA ARG A 145 4.61 -16.18 2.78
C ARG A 145 5.58 -15.13 3.33
N PHE A 146 5.74 -14.03 2.61
CA PHE A 146 6.59 -12.90 2.96
C PHE A 146 5.80 -11.58 2.88
N GLU A 147 6.20 -10.60 3.67
CA GLU A 147 5.63 -9.24 3.58
C GLU A 147 5.90 -8.60 2.21
N LYS A 148 7.10 -8.81 1.70
CA LYS A 148 7.50 -8.51 0.34
C LYS A 148 7.80 -9.83 -0.35
N PRO A 149 7.18 -10.15 -1.48
CA PRO A 149 7.59 -11.28 -2.29
C PRO A 149 9.09 -11.15 -2.60
N ASN A 150 9.78 -12.28 -2.60
CA ASN A 150 11.14 -12.34 -3.11
C ASN A 150 11.15 -13.29 -4.30
N GLU A 151 12.11 -13.09 -5.17
CA GLU A 151 12.18 -13.79 -6.45
C GLU A 151 12.32 -15.31 -6.27
N ASP A 152 12.98 -15.79 -5.21
CA ASP A 152 13.10 -17.23 -4.90
C ASP A 152 11.74 -17.82 -4.46
N ALA A 153 10.95 -17.05 -3.69
CA ALA A 153 9.61 -17.47 -3.29
C ALA A 153 8.66 -17.49 -4.49
N VAL A 154 8.77 -16.51 -5.38
CA VAL A 154 8.01 -16.44 -6.63
C VAL A 154 8.40 -17.61 -7.55
N GLU A 155 9.70 -17.90 -7.73
CA GLU A 155 10.17 -19.07 -8.46
C GLU A 155 9.54 -20.35 -7.91
N SER A 156 9.58 -20.53 -6.59
CA SER A 156 8.98 -21.69 -5.93
C SER A 156 7.48 -21.78 -6.17
N ALA A 157 6.76 -20.66 -6.12
CA ALA A 157 5.32 -20.62 -6.39
C ALA A 157 5.01 -21.04 -7.83
N ILE A 158 5.70 -20.46 -8.81
CA ILE A 158 5.53 -20.78 -10.24
C ILE A 158 5.83 -22.25 -10.52
N ARG A 159 6.92 -22.77 -9.97
CA ARG A 159 7.32 -24.19 -10.20
C ARG A 159 6.38 -25.19 -9.56
N ASN A 160 5.66 -24.82 -8.51
CA ASN A 160 4.73 -25.71 -7.82
C ASN A 160 3.29 -25.59 -8.36
N ASP A 161 2.96 -24.54 -9.10
CA ASP A 161 1.63 -24.35 -9.67
C ASP A 161 1.52 -25.08 -11.04
N LYS A 162 0.64 -26.09 -11.07
CA LYS A 162 0.40 -26.90 -12.27
C LYS A 162 -0.19 -26.09 -13.42
N LYS A 163 -1.13 -25.17 -13.13
CA LYS A 163 -1.80 -24.39 -14.16
C LYS A 163 -0.90 -23.33 -14.77
N ILE A 164 0.01 -22.75 -13.98
CA ILE A 164 1.04 -21.83 -14.51
C ILE A 164 1.95 -22.59 -15.48
N LYS A 165 2.42 -23.78 -15.10
CA LYS A 165 3.26 -24.62 -15.99
C LYS A 165 2.53 -24.98 -17.29
N GLU A 166 1.29 -25.46 -17.18
CA GLU A 166 0.44 -25.76 -18.36
C GLU A 166 0.24 -24.53 -19.26
N SER A 167 0.09 -23.35 -18.68
CA SER A 167 -0.06 -22.08 -19.44
C SER A 167 1.24 -21.68 -20.16
N ILE A 168 2.38 -21.86 -19.51
CA ILE A 168 3.72 -21.60 -20.08
C ILE A 168 3.97 -22.57 -21.26
N ASP A 169 3.67 -23.86 -21.07
CA ASP A 169 3.82 -24.88 -22.10
C ASP A 169 2.89 -24.64 -23.28
N GLU A 170 1.60 -24.28 -23.03
CA GLU A 170 0.61 -23.94 -24.07
C GLU A 170 1.08 -22.76 -24.92
N ALA A 171 1.81 -21.81 -24.34
CA ALA A 171 2.39 -20.67 -25.04
C ALA A 171 3.66 -20.98 -25.83
N GLY A 172 4.26 -22.16 -25.63
CA GLY A 172 5.56 -22.55 -26.20
C GLY A 172 6.73 -21.83 -25.55
N LEU A 173 6.61 -21.45 -24.26
CA LEU A 173 7.63 -20.74 -23.50
C LEU A 173 8.45 -21.70 -22.64
N ASN A 174 9.67 -21.30 -22.34
CA ASN A 174 10.53 -22.02 -21.39
C ASN A 174 10.37 -21.42 -19.99
N ILE A 175 10.01 -22.24 -19.01
CA ILE A 175 9.76 -21.79 -17.63
C ILE A 175 11.00 -21.17 -16.98
N ASP A 176 12.20 -21.68 -17.28
CA ASP A 176 13.45 -21.14 -16.71
C ASP A 176 13.74 -19.73 -17.25
N ILE A 177 13.38 -19.46 -18.51
CA ILE A 177 13.49 -18.10 -19.08
C ILE A 177 12.48 -17.15 -18.44
N VAL A 178 11.22 -17.58 -18.25
CA VAL A 178 10.21 -16.78 -17.54
C VAL A 178 10.72 -16.38 -16.14
N ILE A 179 11.23 -17.35 -15.39
CA ILE A 179 11.75 -17.13 -14.04
C ILE A 179 13.02 -16.26 -14.08
N ALA A 180 13.91 -16.43 -15.05
CA ALA A 180 15.09 -15.60 -15.20
C ALA A 180 14.74 -14.12 -15.44
N ILE A 181 13.72 -13.85 -16.26
CA ILE A 181 13.19 -12.51 -16.49
C ILE A 181 12.65 -11.91 -15.18
N ILE A 182 11.94 -12.70 -14.37
CA ILE A 182 11.43 -12.30 -13.06
C ILE A 182 12.57 -11.95 -12.10
N HIS A 183 13.64 -12.75 -12.03
CA HIS A 183 14.79 -12.45 -11.17
C HIS A 183 15.42 -11.09 -11.49
N ARG A 184 15.29 -10.56 -12.71
CA ARG A 184 15.78 -9.22 -13.07
C ARG A 184 14.97 -8.09 -12.42
N THR A 185 13.77 -8.37 -11.85
CA THR A 185 12.99 -7.37 -11.12
C THR A 185 13.47 -7.15 -9.68
N ALA A 186 14.43 -7.95 -9.19
CA ALA A 186 14.97 -7.85 -7.83
C ALA A 186 15.44 -6.44 -7.48
N TYR A 187 15.04 -5.94 -6.30
CA TYR A 187 15.38 -4.62 -5.82
C TYR A 187 16.05 -4.70 -4.43
N PRO A 188 17.12 -3.92 -4.18
CA PRO A 188 17.73 -2.86 -5.01
C PRO A 188 18.60 -3.41 -6.14
N PHE A 189 18.79 -2.63 -7.20
CA PHE A 189 19.61 -2.99 -8.39
C PHE A 189 21.12 -3.09 -8.13
N GLN A 190 21.57 -2.91 -6.90
CA GLN A 190 22.96 -2.90 -6.49
C GLN A 190 23.14 -3.69 -5.19
N GLY A 191 24.34 -4.24 -4.99
CA GLY A 191 24.70 -5.00 -3.80
C GLY A 191 24.34 -6.47 -3.90
N GLU A 192 24.34 -7.16 -2.77
CA GLU A 192 24.21 -8.62 -2.65
C GLU A 192 22.93 -9.18 -3.29
N ILE A 193 21.78 -8.46 -3.11
CA ILE A 193 20.49 -8.91 -3.69
C ILE A 193 20.57 -8.93 -5.22
N ALA A 194 21.08 -7.87 -5.84
CA ALA A 194 21.22 -7.81 -7.29
C ALA A 194 22.21 -8.84 -7.83
N GLU A 195 23.29 -9.11 -7.09
CA GLU A 195 24.28 -10.11 -7.46
C GLU A 195 23.71 -11.53 -7.36
N HIS A 196 22.99 -11.84 -6.28
CA HIS A 196 22.28 -13.11 -6.14
C HIS A 196 21.30 -13.36 -7.29
N ALA A 197 20.45 -12.35 -7.57
CA ALA A 197 19.49 -12.44 -8.67
C ALA A 197 20.18 -12.64 -10.03
N ARG A 198 21.29 -11.95 -10.30
CA ARG A 198 22.07 -12.11 -11.52
C ARG A 198 22.66 -13.52 -11.65
N GLN A 199 23.25 -14.05 -10.58
CA GLN A 199 23.80 -15.41 -10.57
C GLN A 199 22.69 -16.44 -10.82
N ARG A 200 21.53 -16.25 -10.16
CA ARG A 200 20.38 -17.14 -10.36
C ARG A 200 19.88 -17.09 -11.81
N MET A 201 19.75 -15.90 -12.36
CA MET A 201 19.35 -15.69 -13.76
C MET A 201 20.27 -16.42 -14.75
N HIS A 202 21.60 -16.34 -14.56
CA HIS A 202 22.56 -17.06 -15.41
C HIS A 202 22.47 -18.59 -15.28
N GLN A 203 22.18 -19.12 -14.09
CA GLN A 203 21.89 -20.55 -13.89
C GLN A 203 20.64 -20.97 -14.66
N LEU A 204 19.58 -20.17 -14.58
CA LEU A 204 18.32 -20.44 -15.27
C LEU A 204 18.47 -20.42 -16.79
N PHE A 205 19.27 -19.51 -17.35
CA PHE A 205 19.61 -19.55 -18.78
C PHE A 205 20.33 -20.86 -19.17
N THR A 206 21.22 -21.33 -18.33
CA THR A 206 21.91 -22.63 -18.56
C THR A 206 20.90 -23.78 -18.51
N ASN A 207 19.98 -23.79 -17.54
CA ASN A 207 18.92 -24.78 -17.43
C ASN A 207 17.99 -24.77 -18.65
N ALA A 208 17.74 -23.60 -19.22
CA ALA A 208 16.98 -23.41 -20.45
C ALA A 208 17.75 -23.86 -21.72
N GLY A 209 18.95 -24.37 -21.58
CA GLY A 209 19.79 -24.83 -22.69
C GLY A 209 20.55 -23.72 -23.45
N ILE A 210 20.64 -22.49 -22.88
CA ILE A 210 21.38 -21.37 -23.46
C ILE A 210 22.84 -21.46 -23.01
N SER A 211 23.75 -21.71 -23.96
CA SER A 211 25.18 -21.80 -23.67
C SER A 211 25.72 -20.56 -22.95
N PRO A 212 26.62 -20.69 -21.97
CA PRO A 212 27.32 -19.52 -21.40
C PRO A 212 28.10 -18.70 -22.44
N THR A 213 28.45 -19.28 -23.58
CA THR A 213 29.12 -18.58 -24.68
C THR A 213 28.17 -17.86 -25.64
N ASP A 214 26.87 -18.14 -25.56
CA ASP A 214 25.83 -17.43 -26.33
C ASP A 214 25.43 -16.11 -25.61
N ILE A 215 26.37 -15.17 -25.65
CA ILE A 215 26.26 -13.88 -24.94
C ILE A 215 25.09 -13.06 -25.49
N GLU A 216 24.85 -13.09 -26.79
CA GLU A 216 23.79 -12.31 -27.44
C GLU A 216 22.41 -12.77 -26.98
N LYS A 217 22.17 -14.09 -26.98
CA LYS A 217 20.88 -14.63 -26.54
C LYS A 217 20.65 -14.44 -25.05
N ARG A 218 21.67 -14.58 -24.21
CA ARG A 218 21.58 -14.30 -22.76
C ARG A 218 21.26 -12.83 -22.50
N LYS A 219 21.97 -11.93 -23.21
CA LYS A 219 21.73 -10.49 -23.12
C LYS A 219 20.32 -10.11 -23.58
N HIS A 220 19.83 -10.74 -24.63
CA HIS A 220 18.46 -10.52 -25.11
C HIS A 220 17.42 -10.77 -23.99
N TYR A 221 17.48 -11.90 -23.30
CA TYR A 221 16.56 -12.21 -22.21
C TYR A 221 16.80 -11.36 -20.95
N GLU A 222 18.05 -10.99 -20.69
CA GLU A 222 18.38 -10.03 -19.64
C GLU A 222 17.76 -8.66 -19.94
N ASP A 223 17.80 -8.19 -21.18
CA ASP A 223 17.18 -6.94 -21.61
C ASP A 223 15.64 -7.00 -21.52
N LEU A 224 14.99 -8.13 -21.80
CA LEU A 224 13.56 -8.34 -21.53
C LEU A 224 13.24 -8.19 -20.03
N GLY A 225 14.02 -8.84 -19.19
CA GLY A 225 13.87 -8.72 -17.74
C GLY A 225 14.09 -7.28 -17.25
N TRP A 226 15.05 -6.58 -17.83
CA TRP A 226 15.32 -5.18 -17.55
C TRP A 226 14.19 -4.27 -18.00
N PHE A 227 13.62 -4.52 -19.18
CA PHE A 227 12.45 -3.81 -19.67
C PHE A 227 11.25 -3.99 -18.73
N LEU A 228 10.96 -5.22 -18.31
CA LEU A 228 9.93 -5.52 -17.31
C LEU A 228 10.21 -4.78 -16.00
N SER A 229 11.42 -4.90 -15.49
CA SER A 229 11.87 -4.31 -14.23
C SER A 229 11.69 -2.79 -14.17
N VAL A 230 11.94 -2.08 -15.26
CA VAL A 230 11.71 -0.64 -15.34
C VAL A 230 10.22 -0.32 -15.56
N SER A 231 9.53 -1.11 -16.39
CA SER A 231 8.11 -0.91 -16.69
C SER A 231 7.24 -1.00 -15.43
N GLU A 232 7.42 -2.04 -14.60
CA GLU A 232 6.63 -2.24 -13.37
C GLU A 232 6.86 -1.09 -12.37
N ARG A 233 8.09 -0.57 -12.28
CA ARG A 233 8.44 0.54 -11.39
C ARG A 233 7.89 1.88 -11.86
N VAL A 234 7.81 2.09 -13.16
CA VAL A 234 7.21 3.29 -13.75
C VAL A 234 5.68 3.25 -13.63
N ALA A 235 5.07 2.05 -13.74
CA ALA A 235 3.63 1.86 -13.75
C ALA A 235 2.92 2.53 -12.58
N GLY A 236 3.40 2.31 -11.34
CA GLY A 236 2.81 2.86 -10.12
C GLY A 236 2.82 4.40 -10.04
N TYR A 237 3.67 5.05 -10.85
CA TYR A 237 3.80 6.51 -10.88
C TYR A 237 3.28 7.14 -12.18
N ALA A 238 2.95 6.34 -13.18
CA ALA A 238 2.46 6.81 -14.48
C ALA A 238 0.96 6.58 -14.67
N LEU A 239 0.40 5.50 -14.11
CA LEU A 239 -0.99 5.10 -14.33
C LEU A 239 -2.03 5.98 -13.62
N GLY A 240 -1.63 6.72 -12.59
CA GLY A 240 -2.52 7.56 -11.80
C GLY A 240 -1.95 8.93 -11.46
N ASP A 241 -2.76 9.74 -10.80
CA ASP A 241 -2.35 11.02 -10.25
C ASP A 241 -1.44 10.87 -9.01
N PHE A 242 -1.06 11.99 -8.41
CA PHE A 242 -0.19 11.99 -7.24
C PHE A 242 -0.81 11.28 -6.03
N GLU A 243 -2.12 11.38 -5.84
CA GLU A 243 -2.81 10.73 -4.72
C GLU A 243 -2.73 9.20 -4.86
N HIS A 244 -2.89 8.70 -6.08
CA HIS A 244 -2.69 7.28 -6.38
C HIS A 244 -1.23 6.85 -6.10
N ALA A 245 -0.25 7.57 -6.63
CA ALA A 245 1.17 7.28 -6.42
C ALA A 245 1.57 7.33 -4.93
N LEU A 246 1.05 8.31 -4.19
CA LEU A 246 1.30 8.44 -2.75
C LEU A 246 0.67 7.28 -1.96
N GLU A 247 -0.52 6.83 -2.35
CA GLU A 247 -1.17 5.68 -1.71
C GLU A 247 -0.38 4.39 -1.94
N LEU A 248 0.11 4.16 -3.15
CA LEU A 248 0.99 3.02 -3.43
C LEU A 248 2.28 3.08 -2.59
N ALA A 249 2.91 4.25 -2.50
CA ALA A 249 4.08 4.46 -1.66
C ALA A 249 3.79 4.19 -0.17
N ARG A 250 2.61 4.56 0.32
CA ARG A 250 2.16 4.26 1.70
C ARG A 250 1.97 2.76 1.93
N ARG A 251 1.34 2.07 1.01
CA ARG A 251 1.13 0.60 1.10
C ARG A 251 2.46 -0.13 1.13
N ASN A 252 3.38 0.26 0.27
CA ASN A 252 4.73 -0.30 0.25
C ASN A 252 5.50 0.00 1.55
N ALA A 253 5.47 1.25 2.03
CA ALA A 253 6.08 1.65 3.29
C ALA A 253 5.51 0.88 4.48
N HIS A 254 4.19 0.62 4.49
CA HIS A 254 3.54 -0.16 5.52
C HIS A 254 4.03 -1.61 5.52
N GLY A 255 4.07 -2.27 4.36
CA GLY A 255 4.61 -3.63 4.23
C GLY A 255 6.08 -3.75 4.65
N LEU A 256 6.86 -2.67 4.46
CA LEU A 256 8.26 -2.60 4.89
C LEU A 256 8.45 -2.14 6.35
N GLY A 257 7.37 -1.87 7.09
CA GLY A 257 7.42 -1.38 8.47
C GLY A 257 8.08 0.01 8.59
N TRP A 258 8.04 0.83 7.54
CA TRP A 258 8.63 2.16 7.56
C TRP A 258 7.76 3.16 8.34
N HIS A 259 8.43 4.08 9.02
CA HIS A 259 7.76 5.25 9.54
C HIS A 259 7.29 6.15 8.38
N PRO A 260 6.07 6.75 8.42
CA PRO A 260 5.56 7.61 7.35
C PRO A 260 6.51 8.73 6.91
N SER A 261 7.29 9.32 7.82
CA SER A 261 8.29 10.34 7.50
C SER A 261 9.40 9.89 6.55
N ARG A 262 9.50 8.62 6.23
CA ARG A 262 10.47 8.10 5.25
C ARG A 262 9.91 8.05 3.83
N ILE A 263 8.59 8.12 3.66
CA ILE A 263 7.94 7.87 2.37
C ILE A 263 8.49 8.80 1.28
N ASN A 264 8.42 10.12 1.47
CA ASN A 264 8.88 11.07 0.47
C ASN A 264 10.39 10.97 0.23
N LYS A 265 11.18 10.83 1.30
CA LYS A 265 12.63 10.65 1.19
C LYS A 265 13.01 9.41 0.39
N GLU A 266 12.43 8.27 0.70
CA GLU A 266 12.75 7.01 0.02
C GLU A 266 12.19 6.99 -1.41
N SER A 267 11.04 7.63 -1.67
CA SER A 267 10.53 7.81 -3.03
C SER A 267 11.49 8.64 -3.88
N VAL A 268 11.99 9.78 -3.39
CA VAL A 268 12.98 10.59 -4.11
C VAL A 268 14.27 9.82 -4.37
N LYS A 269 14.73 9.04 -3.39
CA LYS A 269 15.90 8.15 -3.55
C LYS A 269 15.66 7.09 -4.62
N PHE A 270 14.48 6.47 -4.60
CA PHE A 270 14.06 5.47 -5.60
C PHE A 270 14.09 6.06 -7.01
N PHE A 271 13.50 7.25 -7.25
CA PHE A 271 13.56 7.91 -8.55
C PHE A 271 14.99 8.25 -8.98
N SER A 272 15.85 8.64 -8.03
CA SER A 272 17.26 8.90 -8.31
C SER A 272 18.01 7.65 -8.75
N LEU A 273 17.66 6.49 -8.20
CA LEU A 273 18.21 5.20 -8.62
C LEU A 273 17.66 4.79 -10.00
N LEU A 274 16.35 4.95 -10.22
CA LEU A 274 15.72 4.62 -11.50
C LEU A 274 16.26 5.49 -12.64
N ASN A 275 16.57 6.77 -12.38
CA ASN A 275 17.19 7.66 -13.36
C ASN A 275 18.62 7.25 -13.77
N LYS A 276 19.30 6.40 -13.00
CA LYS A 276 20.59 5.82 -13.43
C LYS A 276 20.42 4.79 -14.55
N GLU A 277 19.25 4.20 -14.66
CA GLU A 277 18.83 3.26 -15.70
C GLU A 277 18.31 4.01 -16.95
N LYS A 278 18.89 5.18 -17.26
CA LYS A 278 18.36 6.17 -18.21
C LYS A 278 18.01 5.58 -19.57
N THR A 279 18.85 4.70 -20.12
CA THR A 279 18.63 4.11 -21.45
C THR A 279 17.35 3.27 -21.47
N MET A 280 17.16 2.38 -20.51
CA MET A 280 15.98 1.55 -20.44
C MET A 280 14.74 2.35 -20.00
N LEU A 281 14.91 3.30 -19.07
CA LEU A 281 13.84 4.20 -18.65
C LEU A 281 13.30 5.01 -19.85
N ASN A 282 14.16 5.59 -20.67
CA ASN A 282 13.74 6.29 -21.88
C ASN A 282 13.04 5.35 -22.86
N ARG A 283 13.57 4.15 -23.05
CA ARG A 283 12.94 3.12 -23.90
C ARG A 283 11.51 2.82 -23.43
N VAL A 284 11.28 2.63 -22.15
CA VAL A 284 9.93 2.40 -21.59
C VAL A 284 9.04 3.63 -21.78
N LEU A 285 9.54 4.82 -21.42
CA LEU A 285 8.78 6.07 -21.54
C LEU A 285 8.41 6.41 -22.99
N ASP A 286 9.29 6.14 -23.94
CA ASP A 286 9.01 6.36 -25.37
C ASP A 286 7.92 5.44 -25.93
N GLY A 287 7.69 4.29 -25.27
CA GLY A 287 6.64 3.35 -25.62
C GLY A 287 5.26 3.67 -25.05
N ILE A 288 5.11 4.64 -24.14
CA ILE A 288 3.83 4.94 -23.50
C ILE A 288 3.20 6.24 -24.01
N PRO A 289 1.85 6.40 -23.90
CA PRO A 289 1.15 7.64 -24.23
C PRO A 289 1.65 8.84 -23.41
N GLU A 290 1.57 10.03 -24.02
CA GLU A 290 2.10 11.27 -23.45
C GLU A 290 1.50 11.61 -22.07
N ASN A 291 0.18 11.40 -21.88
CA ASN A 291 -0.48 11.63 -20.60
C ASN A 291 0.10 10.79 -19.45
N TYR A 292 0.62 9.60 -19.71
CA TYR A 292 1.29 8.78 -18.71
C TYR A 292 2.72 9.27 -18.41
N LYS A 293 3.42 9.79 -19.43
CA LYS A 293 4.72 10.45 -19.22
C LYS A 293 4.57 11.69 -18.34
N GLU A 294 3.56 12.52 -18.65
CA GLU A 294 3.23 13.70 -17.86
C GLU A 294 2.89 13.35 -16.42
N ASN A 295 2.06 12.34 -16.19
CA ASN A 295 1.75 11.85 -14.84
C ASN A 295 3.02 11.42 -14.10
N TYR A 296 3.86 10.60 -14.73
CA TYR A 296 5.12 10.14 -14.17
C TYR A 296 6.02 11.31 -13.76
N GLN A 297 6.22 12.27 -14.65
CA GLN A 297 7.05 13.44 -14.36
C GLN A 297 6.46 14.33 -13.26
N ASN A 298 5.16 14.59 -13.32
CA ASN A 298 4.45 15.39 -12.31
C ASN A 298 4.51 14.73 -10.94
N ASN A 299 4.31 13.42 -10.86
CA ASN A 299 4.36 12.69 -9.61
C ASN A 299 5.77 12.71 -8.99
N ILE A 300 6.82 12.53 -9.78
CA ILE A 300 8.20 12.69 -9.32
C ILE A 300 8.45 14.09 -8.75
N ASN A 301 8.03 15.13 -9.46
CA ASN A 301 8.21 16.51 -9.01
C ASN A 301 7.47 16.76 -7.69
N ARG A 302 6.24 16.29 -7.57
CA ARG A 302 5.45 16.44 -6.33
C ARG A 302 6.06 15.69 -5.15
N PHE A 303 6.66 14.51 -5.34
CA PHE A 303 7.41 13.82 -4.27
C PHE A 303 8.64 14.63 -3.84
N LYS A 304 9.39 15.22 -4.79
CA LYS A 304 10.54 16.10 -4.50
C LYS A 304 10.10 17.34 -3.73
N GLU A 305 9.06 18.03 -4.18
CA GLU A 305 8.49 19.20 -3.52
C GLU A 305 8.02 18.87 -2.10
N SER A 306 7.32 17.75 -1.94
CA SER A 306 6.86 17.27 -0.63
C SER A 306 8.03 16.98 0.31
N PHE A 307 9.09 16.37 -0.19
CA PHE A 307 10.31 16.09 0.60
C PHE A 307 11.04 17.37 1.00
N LEU A 308 11.20 18.34 0.09
CA LEU A 308 11.80 19.64 0.40
C LEU A 308 10.98 20.38 1.45
N LYS A 309 9.66 20.39 1.30
CA LYS A 309 8.76 21.01 2.29
C LYS A 309 8.87 20.35 3.67
N GLU A 310 9.01 19.01 3.74
CA GLU A 310 9.27 18.31 5.01
C GLU A 310 10.59 18.80 5.67
N ILE A 311 11.65 19.02 4.88
CA ILE A 311 12.92 19.53 5.39
C ILE A 311 12.75 20.96 5.91
N GLU A 312 12.08 21.84 5.16
CA GLU A 312 11.82 23.23 5.55
C GLU A 312 11.03 23.30 6.86
N ILE A 313 9.92 22.55 6.97
CA ILE A 313 9.10 22.49 8.18
C ILE A 313 9.90 21.98 9.36
N LYS A 314 10.68 20.92 9.16
CA LYS A 314 11.55 20.34 10.18
C LYS A 314 12.58 21.37 10.70
N ASN A 315 13.18 22.15 9.81
CA ASN A 315 14.13 23.19 10.16
C ASN A 315 13.42 24.34 10.90
N ALA A 316 12.23 24.75 10.43
CA ALA A 316 11.45 25.81 11.07
C ALA A 316 11.01 25.42 12.49
N VAL A 317 10.59 24.17 12.71
CA VAL A 317 10.27 23.66 14.05
C VAL A 317 11.50 23.66 14.95
N ARG A 318 12.66 23.20 14.45
CA ARG A 318 13.92 23.20 15.21
C ARG A 318 14.42 24.59 15.59
N LYS A 319 14.22 25.56 14.71
CA LYS A 319 14.55 26.96 14.97
C LYS A 319 13.50 27.69 15.80
N ARG A 320 12.39 27.04 16.18
CA ARG A 320 11.24 27.63 16.86
C ARG A 320 10.55 28.73 16.07
N GLU A 321 10.66 28.73 14.75
CA GLU A 321 9.91 29.60 13.83
C GLU A 321 8.46 29.10 13.68
N ILE A 322 8.25 27.80 13.91
CA ILE A 322 6.93 27.15 13.99
C ILE A 322 6.83 26.41 15.32
N ASN A 323 5.77 26.67 16.05
CA ASN A 323 5.44 25.95 17.28
C ASN A 323 4.37 24.89 17.00
N LEU A 324 4.53 23.72 17.61
CA LEU A 324 3.55 22.62 17.58
C LEU A 324 2.76 22.66 18.88
N VAL A 325 1.48 22.97 18.80
CA VAL A 325 0.57 23.09 19.96
C VAL A 325 -0.35 21.87 20.01
N PHE A 326 -0.39 21.21 21.18
CA PHE A 326 -1.22 20.03 21.40
C PHE A 326 -2.40 20.40 22.31
N LYS A 327 -3.61 20.46 21.75
CA LYS A 327 -4.83 20.91 22.43
C LYS A 327 -5.80 19.76 22.63
N SER A 328 -6.26 19.58 23.88
CA SER A 328 -7.43 18.74 24.16
C SER A 328 -8.69 19.47 23.77
N GLU A 329 -9.45 18.93 22.84
CA GLU A 329 -10.64 19.60 22.31
C GLU A 329 -11.86 19.39 23.22
N GLU A 330 -12.60 20.46 23.44
CA GLU A 330 -13.90 20.39 24.09
C GLU A 330 -14.97 19.94 23.08
N ASN A 331 -15.29 18.65 23.06
CA ASN A 331 -16.13 18.02 22.04
C ASN A 331 -17.43 18.75 21.70
N LYS A 332 -18.07 19.40 22.70
CA LYS A 332 -19.32 20.14 22.49
C LYS A 332 -19.12 21.47 21.74
N ASN A 333 -17.95 22.05 21.85
CA ASN A 333 -17.64 23.42 21.44
C ASN A 333 -16.72 23.46 20.20
N ILE A 334 -16.49 22.32 19.54
CA ILE A 334 -15.65 22.28 18.34
C ILE A 334 -16.30 23.10 17.24
N ASP A 335 -15.60 24.15 16.79
CA ASP A 335 -16.05 25.03 15.73
C ASP A 335 -16.07 24.35 14.35
N SER A 336 -16.77 24.95 13.40
CA SER A 336 -16.98 24.38 12.07
C SER A 336 -15.69 24.33 11.23
N THR A 337 -14.74 25.23 11.47
CA THR A 337 -13.46 25.26 10.77
C THR A 337 -12.60 24.10 11.22
N THR A 338 -12.48 23.92 12.54
CA THR A 338 -11.78 22.74 13.12
C THR A 338 -12.38 21.42 12.62
N VAL A 339 -13.72 21.31 12.54
CA VAL A 339 -14.38 20.10 11.99
C VAL A 339 -13.96 19.86 10.55
N LYS A 340 -13.91 20.89 9.72
CA LYS A 340 -13.48 20.77 8.32
C LYS A 340 -12.03 20.37 8.19
N ASP A 341 -11.14 20.97 8.98
CA ASP A 341 -9.73 20.61 8.99
C ASP A 341 -9.50 19.15 9.41
N LEU A 342 -10.17 18.73 10.48
CA LEU A 342 -10.12 17.33 10.96
C LEU A 342 -10.67 16.36 9.92
N LEU A 343 -11.77 16.70 9.24
CA LEU A 343 -12.35 15.87 8.18
C LEU A 343 -11.42 15.80 6.96
N SER A 344 -10.81 16.92 6.59
CA SER A 344 -9.82 16.96 5.51
C SER A 344 -8.63 16.07 5.82
N LEU A 345 -8.06 16.19 7.03
CA LEU A 345 -6.96 15.33 7.49
C LEU A 345 -7.36 13.85 7.53
N TYR A 346 -8.57 13.57 8.01
CA TYR A 346 -9.09 12.22 8.05
C TYR A 346 -9.18 11.61 6.64
N ASN A 347 -9.61 12.38 5.66
CA ASN A 347 -9.74 11.96 4.26
C ASN A 347 -8.39 11.91 3.53
N GLU A 348 -7.49 12.87 3.76
CA GLU A 348 -6.15 12.91 3.16
C GLU A 348 -5.32 11.66 3.47
N LEU A 349 -5.43 11.18 4.71
CA LEU A 349 -4.61 10.09 5.21
C LEU A 349 -5.28 8.70 5.13
N ASN A 350 -6.51 8.63 4.66
CA ASN A 350 -7.31 7.40 4.64
C ASN A 350 -7.91 7.08 3.28
N ASN A 351 -7.33 7.62 2.27
CA ASN A 351 -7.73 7.21 0.95
C ASN A 351 -7.44 5.68 0.79
N PRO A 352 -8.34 4.87 0.37
CA PRO A 352 -9.45 5.19 -0.55
C PRO A 352 -10.82 5.37 0.09
N ILE A 353 -10.96 5.17 1.36
CA ILE A 353 -12.26 5.01 2.01
C ILE A 353 -12.48 6.09 3.06
N GLY A 354 -12.20 7.33 2.72
CA GLY A 354 -12.48 8.47 3.58
C GLY A 354 -13.97 8.59 3.89
N ILE A 355 -14.30 9.01 5.11
CA ILE A 355 -15.68 9.36 5.46
C ILE A 355 -16.10 10.54 4.62
N LYS A 356 -16.86 10.29 3.57
CA LYS A 356 -17.51 11.36 2.78
C LYS A 356 -18.72 11.97 3.50
N ASN A 357 -19.09 11.44 4.66
CA ASN A 357 -20.24 11.91 5.43
C ASN A 357 -19.80 12.76 6.61
N GLU A 358 -19.67 14.06 6.37
CA GLU A 358 -19.32 15.07 7.37
C GLU A 358 -20.21 15.00 8.63
N LYS A 359 -21.51 14.71 8.47
CA LYS A 359 -22.44 14.59 9.61
C LYS A 359 -22.08 13.46 10.56
N LYS A 360 -21.64 12.31 10.01
CA LYS A 360 -21.23 11.16 10.83
C LYS A 360 -19.92 11.43 11.55
N PHE A 361 -18.94 11.99 10.85
CA PHE A 361 -17.68 12.37 11.44
C PHE A 361 -17.88 13.40 12.56
N THR A 362 -18.65 14.47 12.29
CA THR A 362 -18.99 15.53 13.26
C THR A 362 -19.69 14.96 14.49
N LYS A 363 -20.65 14.03 14.31
CA LYS A 363 -21.31 13.34 15.42
C LYS A 363 -20.33 12.55 16.27
N SER A 364 -19.38 11.87 15.63
CA SER A 364 -18.35 11.07 16.29
C SER A 364 -17.39 11.92 17.12
N ILE A 365 -16.87 13.04 16.60
CA ILE A 365 -15.95 13.93 17.33
C ILE A 365 -16.64 14.76 18.40
N ARG A 366 -17.93 15.09 18.22
CA ARG A 366 -18.73 15.84 19.21
C ARG A 366 -19.33 14.97 20.32
N HIS A 367 -19.10 13.67 20.28
CA HIS A 367 -19.62 12.78 21.30
C HIS A 367 -18.89 13.00 22.64
N PRO A 368 -19.61 13.22 23.76
CA PRO A 368 -19.01 13.68 25.03
C PRO A 368 -18.00 12.71 25.67
N LYS A 369 -18.04 11.44 25.28
CA LYS A 369 -17.08 10.43 25.77
C LYS A 369 -15.90 10.20 24.82
N THR A 370 -15.87 10.87 23.66
CA THR A 370 -14.72 10.85 22.77
C THR A 370 -13.58 11.65 23.41
N ILE A 371 -12.37 11.16 23.31
CA ILE A 371 -11.15 11.95 23.54
C ILE A 371 -10.65 12.37 22.18
N LEU A 372 -10.51 13.67 21.99
CA LEU A 372 -9.96 14.28 20.79
C LEU A 372 -8.86 15.25 21.19
N VAL A 373 -7.66 15.02 20.68
CA VAL A 373 -6.52 15.91 20.81
C VAL A 373 -6.14 16.38 19.43
N SER A 374 -6.06 17.67 19.21
CA SER A 374 -5.57 18.27 17.98
C SER A 374 -4.10 18.68 18.10
N LEU A 375 -3.41 18.64 16.98
CA LEU A 375 -2.09 19.25 16.79
C LEU A 375 -2.26 20.45 15.88
N ARG A 376 -1.89 21.62 16.40
CA ARG A 376 -2.10 22.91 15.74
C ARG A 376 -0.78 23.65 15.52
N LEU A 377 -0.79 24.58 14.59
CA LEU A 377 0.37 25.43 14.29
C LEU A 377 0.32 26.72 15.10
N ASN A 378 1.40 27.01 15.79
CA ASN A 378 1.72 28.24 16.50
C ASN A 378 0.85 28.57 17.71
N GLU A 379 -0.48 28.43 17.61
CA GLU A 379 -1.44 28.87 18.61
C GLU A 379 -2.55 27.85 18.83
N ASP A 380 -3.30 27.98 19.94
CA ASP A 380 -4.40 27.10 20.34
C ASP A 380 -5.61 27.14 19.37
N ASP A 381 -5.72 28.19 18.57
CA ASP A 381 -6.71 28.38 17.50
C ASP A 381 -6.10 28.28 16.10
N GLY A 382 -4.80 28.00 16.01
CA GLY A 382 -4.08 27.79 14.76
C GLY A 382 -4.59 26.61 13.93
N ASN A 383 -4.16 26.54 12.69
CA ASN A 383 -4.58 25.49 11.74
C ASN A 383 -4.28 24.09 12.28
N VAL A 384 -5.24 23.18 12.18
CA VAL A 384 -5.09 21.79 12.61
C VAL A 384 -4.27 21.02 11.57
N ILE A 385 -3.16 20.44 12.01
CA ILE A 385 -2.25 19.63 11.19
C ILE A 385 -2.15 18.19 11.65
N GLY A 386 -2.87 17.81 12.69
CA GLY A 386 -2.93 16.45 13.18
C GLY A 386 -3.96 16.27 14.28
N PHE A 387 -4.28 15.02 14.58
CA PHE A 387 -5.16 14.71 15.71
C PHE A 387 -4.93 13.28 16.21
N ALA A 388 -5.32 13.04 17.47
CA ALA A 388 -5.55 11.73 18.06
C ALA A 388 -7.01 11.63 18.50
N LYS A 389 -7.69 10.55 18.12
CA LYS A 389 -9.11 10.33 18.44
C LYS A 389 -9.32 8.94 19.01
N GLY A 390 -10.21 8.84 19.99
CA GLY A 390 -10.62 7.57 20.58
C GLY A 390 -11.84 7.74 21.47
N GLY A 391 -12.39 6.62 21.96
CA GLY A 391 -13.58 6.60 22.81
C GLY A 391 -13.66 5.35 23.65
N PRO A 392 -14.69 5.19 24.53
CA PRO A 392 -14.88 3.97 25.30
C PRO A 392 -14.83 2.72 24.43
N LEU A 393 -14.13 1.70 24.89
CA LEU A 393 -13.95 0.43 24.17
C LEU A 393 -15.29 -0.16 23.67
N GLU A 394 -16.34 0.01 24.47
CA GLU A 394 -17.68 -0.51 24.19
C GLU A 394 -18.36 0.10 22.97
N TYR A 395 -17.79 1.17 22.41
CA TYR A 395 -18.29 1.82 21.18
C TYR A 395 -17.69 1.22 19.92
N TYR A 396 -16.69 0.34 20.07
CA TYR A 396 -15.94 -0.22 18.95
C TYR A 396 -16.21 -1.70 18.78
N LYS A 397 -16.35 -2.12 17.53
CA LYS A 397 -16.43 -3.52 17.18
C LYS A 397 -15.02 -4.08 16.96
N LEU A 398 -14.65 -5.06 17.74
CA LEU A 398 -13.35 -5.67 17.64
C LEU A 398 -13.28 -6.66 16.46
N ARG A 399 -12.08 -6.84 15.94
CA ARG A 399 -11.80 -7.86 14.90
C ARG A 399 -12.19 -9.24 15.39
N ARG A 400 -12.62 -10.09 14.44
CA ARG A 400 -12.92 -11.49 14.75
C ARG A 400 -11.70 -12.16 15.39
N GLY A 401 -11.94 -12.89 16.45
CA GLY A 401 -10.89 -13.57 17.23
C GLY A 401 -10.28 -12.71 18.33
N THR A 402 -10.55 -11.40 18.39
CA THR A 402 -10.12 -10.58 19.55
C THR A 402 -10.99 -10.90 20.75
N ILE A 403 -10.37 -11.38 21.82
CA ILE A 403 -11.00 -11.57 23.12
C ILE A 403 -10.47 -10.49 24.06
N GLU A 404 -11.33 -9.51 24.41
CA GLU A 404 -10.97 -8.42 25.31
C GLU A 404 -11.74 -8.55 26.62
N GLU A 405 -11.05 -8.97 27.66
CA GLU A 405 -11.63 -9.21 28.99
C GLU A 405 -12.16 -7.95 29.70
N ASN A 406 -11.74 -6.76 29.23
CA ASN A 406 -12.23 -5.48 29.74
C ASN A 406 -13.47 -4.95 29.01
N PHE A 407 -13.94 -5.64 27.97
CA PHE A 407 -15.13 -5.24 27.26
C PHE A 407 -16.35 -5.26 28.21
N GLY A 408 -17.09 -4.14 28.26
CA GLY A 408 -18.22 -3.95 29.16
C GLY A 408 -17.87 -3.41 30.56
N LYS A 409 -16.58 -3.37 30.96
CA LYS A 409 -16.14 -2.85 32.26
C LYS A 409 -16.02 -1.33 32.32
N LYS A 410 -16.15 -0.64 31.17
CA LYS A 410 -16.10 0.83 31.08
C LYS A 410 -14.81 1.47 31.65
N ASN A 411 -13.73 0.72 31.70
CA ASN A 411 -12.44 1.11 32.29
C ASN A 411 -11.34 1.24 31.20
N THR A 412 -11.70 1.02 29.94
CA THR A 412 -10.78 0.97 28.80
C THR A 412 -11.23 1.94 27.73
N ILE A 413 -10.27 2.70 27.18
CA ILE A 413 -10.49 3.54 26.02
C ILE A 413 -9.83 2.92 24.80
N PHE A 414 -10.50 2.98 23.66
CA PHE A 414 -9.98 2.55 22.37
C PHE A 414 -9.38 3.75 21.64
N LEU A 415 -8.08 3.71 21.38
CA LEU A 415 -7.40 4.68 20.53
C LEU A 415 -7.62 4.29 19.07
N GLU A 416 -8.55 5.01 18.45
CA GLU A 416 -8.99 4.71 17.09
C GLU A 416 -7.95 5.13 16.08
N ARG A 417 -7.37 6.32 16.26
CA ARG A 417 -6.53 6.92 15.25
C ARG A 417 -5.61 8.02 15.77
N ILE A 418 -4.43 8.09 15.13
CA ILE A 418 -3.52 9.23 15.23
C ILE A 418 -3.14 9.62 13.80
N ASN A 419 -3.45 10.84 13.39
CA ASN A 419 -3.12 11.39 12.09
C ASN A 419 -2.27 12.64 12.23
N VAL A 420 -1.27 12.79 11.34
CA VAL A 420 -0.48 14.02 11.19
C VAL A 420 -0.35 14.31 9.70
N LYS A 421 -0.61 15.54 9.30
CA LYS A 421 -0.57 15.99 7.91
C LYS A 421 0.77 15.70 7.26
N THR A 422 0.73 15.29 6.00
CA THR A 422 1.94 15.10 5.17
C THR A 422 2.76 16.38 5.18
N GLY A 423 4.08 16.25 5.35
CA GLY A 423 5.00 17.37 5.50
C GLY A 423 5.33 17.75 6.95
N TYR A 424 4.53 17.28 7.93
CA TYR A 424 4.77 17.49 9.37
C TYR A 424 5.19 16.21 10.10
N TRP A 425 5.56 15.19 9.34
CA TRP A 425 6.00 13.91 9.90
C TRP A 425 7.46 13.98 10.40
N GLY A 426 7.75 13.24 11.45
CA GLY A 426 9.12 13.10 11.95
C GLY A 426 9.52 14.06 13.07
N GLU A 427 8.67 15.04 13.43
CA GLU A 427 8.91 15.99 14.53
C GLU A 427 8.17 15.58 15.82
N SER A 428 8.08 14.30 16.08
CA SER A 428 7.41 13.72 17.26
C SER A 428 5.91 14.06 17.39
N GLY A 429 5.29 14.66 16.37
CA GLY A 429 3.89 15.07 16.41
C GLY A 429 2.94 13.93 16.74
N GLY A 430 3.09 12.78 16.09
CA GLY A 430 2.27 11.60 16.38
C GLY A 430 2.54 10.99 17.77
N HIS A 431 3.79 11.03 18.23
CA HIS A 431 4.14 10.59 19.59
C HIS A 431 3.51 11.51 20.64
N ASN A 432 3.68 12.82 20.51
CA ASN A 432 3.17 13.80 21.47
C ASN A 432 1.63 13.84 21.47
N LEU A 433 0.97 13.72 20.29
CA LEU A 433 -0.48 13.53 20.20
C LEU A 433 -0.95 12.34 21.02
N ARG A 434 -0.22 11.23 20.89
CA ARG A 434 -0.52 10.02 21.65
C ARG A 434 -0.33 10.25 23.16
N MET A 435 0.79 10.85 23.56
CA MET A 435 1.05 11.11 24.97
C MET A 435 -0.04 12.01 25.57
N LYS A 436 -0.43 13.08 24.87
CA LYS A 436 -1.53 13.95 25.31
C LYS A 436 -2.87 13.21 25.37
N PHE A 437 -3.14 12.31 24.44
CA PHE A 437 -4.32 11.44 24.49
C PHE A 437 -4.29 10.51 25.71
N LEU A 438 -3.13 9.96 26.07
CA LEU A 438 -2.97 9.11 27.28
C LEU A 438 -3.21 9.91 28.56
N GLU A 439 -2.68 11.14 28.66
CA GLU A 439 -2.94 12.04 29.77
C GLU A 439 -4.44 12.30 29.94
N GLU A 440 -5.15 12.59 28.84
CA GLU A 440 -6.61 12.78 28.85
C GLU A 440 -7.36 11.49 29.26
N ALA A 441 -6.87 10.33 28.84
CA ALA A 441 -7.46 9.06 29.23
C ALA A 441 -7.30 8.80 30.76
N ILE A 442 -6.13 9.12 31.30
CA ILE A 442 -5.85 9.02 32.74
C ILE A 442 -6.75 10.00 33.52
N SER A 443 -6.83 11.26 33.09
CA SER A 443 -7.67 12.30 33.74
C SER A 443 -9.15 11.93 33.79
N LYS A 444 -9.64 11.18 32.80
CA LYS A 444 -11.01 10.65 32.73
C LYS A 444 -11.20 9.33 33.49
N GLY A 445 -10.18 8.82 34.19
CA GLY A 445 -10.24 7.63 35.03
C GLY A 445 -10.15 6.29 34.30
N TYR A 446 -9.75 6.27 33.04
CA TYR A 446 -9.50 5.02 32.33
C TYR A 446 -8.24 4.35 32.90
N LYS A 447 -8.27 3.01 32.96
CA LYS A 447 -7.16 2.19 33.45
C LYS A 447 -6.31 1.62 32.30
N PHE A 448 -6.91 1.51 31.12
CA PHE A 448 -6.30 0.88 29.97
C PHE A 448 -6.57 1.68 28.70
N VAL A 449 -5.60 1.64 27.78
CA VAL A 449 -5.76 2.03 26.39
C VAL A 449 -5.55 0.81 25.50
N THR A 450 -6.38 0.66 24.50
CA THR A 450 -6.30 -0.43 23.53
C THR A 450 -6.48 0.10 22.11
N GLY A 451 -6.19 -0.74 21.11
CA GLY A 451 -6.34 -0.43 19.71
C GLY A 451 -5.61 -1.46 18.86
N TYR A 452 -5.56 -1.19 17.56
CA TYR A 452 -4.79 -2.00 16.61
C TYR A 452 -3.60 -1.20 16.10
N VAL A 453 -2.41 -1.79 16.19
CA VAL A 453 -1.15 -1.15 15.79
C VAL A 453 -0.23 -2.19 15.17
N HIS A 454 0.56 -1.78 14.19
CA HIS A 454 1.53 -2.67 13.56
C HIS A 454 2.52 -3.23 14.60
N ARG A 455 2.77 -4.54 14.52
CA ARG A 455 3.59 -5.30 15.48
C ARG A 455 4.95 -4.67 15.75
N ASP A 456 5.65 -4.21 14.74
CA ASP A 456 6.98 -3.60 14.90
C ASP A 456 6.93 -2.29 15.70
N VAL A 457 5.83 -1.55 15.62
CA VAL A 457 5.61 -0.36 16.44
C VAL A 457 5.38 -0.76 17.90
N LEU A 458 4.62 -1.83 18.14
CA LEU A 458 4.40 -2.34 19.49
C LEU A 458 5.69 -2.85 20.12
N ILE A 459 6.48 -3.63 19.38
CA ILE A 459 7.77 -4.15 19.85
C ILE A 459 8.71 -3.00 20.22
N ARG A 460 8.81 -1.96 19.38
CA ARG A 460 9.63 -0.78 19.69
C ARG A 460 9.17 -0.08 20.98
N ARG A 461 7.86 0.06 21.18
CA ARG A 461 7.32 0.68 22.39
C ARG A 461 7.59 -0.17 23.64
N ILE A 462 7.41 -1.48 23.54
CA ILE A 462 7.74 -2.42 24.62
C ILE A 462 9.22 -2.35 24.98
N ASN A 463 10.11 -2.33 23.98
CA ASN A 463 11.55 -2.20 24.18
C ASN A 463 11.94 -0.85 24.80
N ASN A 464 11.13 0.18 24.59
CA ASN A 464 11.29 1.50 25.22
C ASN A 464 10.66 1.56 26.65
N GLY A 465 10.23 0.43 27.19
CA GLY A 465 9.73 0.32 28.57
C GLY A 465 8.24 0.63 28.73
N GLU A 466 7.48 0.81 27.63
CA GLU A 466 6.03 1.00 27.78
C GLU A 466 5.34 -0.27 28.28
N PRO A 467 4.43 -0.18 29.26
CA PRO A 467 3.72 -1.32 29.84
C PRO A 467 2.62 -1.83 28.92
N ILE A 468 3.02 -2.38 27.77
CA ILE A 468 2.15 -2.90 26.72
C ILE A 468 2.12 -4.42 26.77
N ARG A 469 0.92 -5.00 26.62
CA ARG A 469 0.71 -6.42 26.35
C ARG A 469 0.03 -6.59 25.00
N ILE A 470 0.60 -7.39 24.10
CA ILE A 470 -0.06 -7.84 22.89
C ILE A 470 -1.09 -8.89 23.29
N ILE A 471 -2.37 -8.62 23.05
CA ILE A 471 -3.50 -9.49 23.42
C ILE A 471 -3.79 -10.47 22.30
N GLN A 472 -3.82 -9.99 21.06
CA GLN A 472 -4.09 -10.83 19.91
C GLN A 472 -3.15 -10.42 18.76
N ARG A 473 -2.47 -11.41 18.19
CA ARG A 473 -1.68 -11.25 16.99
C ARG A 473 -2.51 -11.57 15.76
N TYR A 474 -2.24 -10.84 14.69
CA TYR A 474 -2.88 -11.05 13.40
C TYR A 474 -1.82 -11.15 12.31
N ASP A 475 -1.73 -12.30 11.70
CA ASP A 475 -0.85 -12.56 10.58
C ASP A 475 -1.68 -12.76 9.29
N PRO A 476 -1.15 -12.36 8.16
CA PRO A 476 0.17 -11.75 7.94
C PRO A 476 0.19 -10.23 8.08
N ASP A 477 -0.96 -9.56 8.29
CA ASP A 477 -1.05 -8.08 8.28
C ASP A 477 -0.32 -7.41 9.46
N LYS A 478 0.09 -8.18 10.47
CA LYS A 478 0.80 -7.74 11.68
C LYS A 478 0.12 -6.58 12.42
N LEU A 479 -1.18 -6.36 12.18
CA LEU A 479 -1.96 -5.34 12.85
C LEU A 479 -2.52 -5.90 14.15
N ASP A 480 -1.67 -5.96 15.15
CA ASP A 480 -1.94 -6.63 16.42
C ASP A 480 -2.81 -5.78 17.36
N TYR A 481 -3.69 -6.46 18.10
CA TYR A 481 -4.47 -5.84 19.17
C TYR A 481 -3.66 -5.83 20.46
N TYR A 482 -3.56 -4.67 21.10
CA TYR A 482 -2.75 -4.48 22.29
C TYR A 482 -3.54 -3.84 23.41
N ARG A 483 -3.00 -3.95 24.62
CA ARG A 483 -3.44 -3.24 25.81
C ARG A 483 -2.25 -2.55 26.46
N LEU A 484 -2.39 -1.25 26.73
CA LEU A 484 -1.46 -0.43 27.50
C LEU A 484 -2.05 -0.21 28.90
N TYR A 485 -1.24 -0.39 29.92
CA TYR A 485 -1.61 -0.23 31.33
C TYR A 485 -1.28 1.19 31.78
N LEU A 486 -2.29 2.07 31.91
CA LEU A 486 -2.10 3.49 32.23
C LEU A 486 -1.55 3.73 33.63
N ASN A 487 -1.89 2.85 34.59
CA ASN A 487 -1.39 2.93 35.98
C ASN A 487 0.07 2.51 36.16
N LYS A 488 0.74 2.12 35.06
CA LYS A 488 2.15 1.71 35.07
C LYS A 488 3.01 2.61 34.18
N LEU A 489 2.42 3.66 33.60
CA LEU A 489 3.13 4.74 32.93
C LEU A 489 3.67 5.70 33.96
#